data_82c1d157a95d76c3efa09ca207f37c5f
#
_entry.id   82c1d157a95d76c3efa09ca207f37c5f
#
_cell.length_a   1.000
_cell.length_b   1.000
_cell.length_c   1.000
_cell.angle_alpha   90.00
_cell.angle_beta   90.00
_cell.angle_gamma   90.00
#
_symmetry.space_group_name_H-M   'P 1'
#
loop_
_entity.id
_entity.type
_entity.pdbx_description
1 polymer ?
#
loop_
_entity_poly.entity_id
_entity_poly.type
_entity_poly.pdbx_seq_one_letter_code
_entity_poly.pdbx_strand_id
1 'polypeptide(L)'
;MEGKASAPRVPLLERDEVSPEIAGIYDALLKQRGVVPNMFKVLAHTPVLAIGMAGFLKSLLGDSALPGWYKELLATRVSLMQQSSYAVSAHSLSARQKGATEVQITAAKGDFESGPFSEAEKLGFRCAERLHRSPKEIDEGFFSQLKAVYSDPQIVELVATAAAFELFPRLIEALQIPTTP
;
A
#
# COMPACT_ATOMS: atom_id res chain seq x y z
N MET A 1 28.94 -6.37 -1.06
CA MET A 1 28.49 -7.32 -2.13
C MET A 1 27.12 -6.82 -2.57
N GLU A 2 27.05 -6.16 -3.71
CA GLU A 2 25.77 -5.81 -4.33
C GLU A 2 25.11 -7.12 -4.75
N GLY A 3 24.04 -7.49 -4.03
CA GLY A 3 23.24 -8.64 -4.40
C GLY A 3 22.62 -8.38 -5.78
N LYS A 4 22.99 -9.19 -6.79
CA LYS A 4 22.26 -9.22 -8.06
C LYS A 4 20.77 -9.32 -7.74
N ALA A 5 20.01 -8.32 -8.14
CA ALA A 5 18.55 -8.41 -8.09
C ALA A 5 18.16 -9.71 -8.79
N SER A 6 17.54 -10.64 -8.04
CA SER A 6 17.09 -11.89 -8.63
C SER A 6 16.04 -11.59 -9.70
N ALA A 7 16.11 -12.31 -10.83
CA ALA A 7 15.07 -12.21 -11.85
C ALA A 7 13.70 -12.60 -11.22
N PRO A 8 12.61 -11.95 -11.63
CA PRO A 8 11.28 -12.32 -11.14
C PRO A 8 10.96 -13.78 -11.50
N ARG A 9 10.24 -14.47 -10.64
CA ARG A 9 9.83 -15.87 -10.87
C ARG A 9 8.80 -16.01 -11.99
N VAL A 10 8.08 -14.93 -12.29
CA VAL A 10 7.14 -14.82 -13.41
C VAL A 10 7.56 -13.63 -14.25
N PRO A 11 7.64 -13.75 -15.59
CA PRO A 11 8.07 -12.66 -16.46
C PRO A 11 7.24 -11.38 -16.27
N LEU A 12 7.88 -10.23 -16.44
CA LEU A 12 7.19 -8.95 -16.53
C LEU A 12 6.66 -8.79 -17.94
N LEU A 13 5.33 -8.69 -18.10
CA LEU A 13 4.73 -8.42 -19.40
C LEU A 13 4.77 -6.91 -19.70
N GLU A 14 5.32 -6.57 -20.85
CA GLU A 14 5.34 -5.19 -21.33
C GLU A 14 4.03 -4.83 -22.04
N ARG A 15 3.87 -3.55 -22.42
CA ARG A 15 2.60 -3.01 -22.92
C ARG A 15 2.14 -3.67 -24.23
N ASP A 16 3.06 -4.07 -25.08
CA ASP A 16 2.81 -4.75 -26.38
C ASP A 16 2.52 -6.26 -26.24
N GLU A 17 2.74 -6.82 -25.06
CA GLU A 17 2.51 -8.23 -24.76
C GLU A 17 1.16 -8.49 -24.07
N VAL A 18 0.38 -7.43 -23.79
CA VAL A 18 -0.86 -7.55 -23.03
C VAL A 18 -2.10 -7.19 -23.84
N SER A 19 -3.29 -7.59 -23.35
CA SER A 19 -4.56 -7.23 -23.99
C SER A 19 -4.79 -5.71 -23.97
N PRO A 20 -5.59 -5.16 -24.90
CA PRO A 20 -5.93 -3.73 -24.94
C PRO A 20 -6.47 -3.20 -23.60
N GLU A 21 -7.20 -4.02 -22.87
CA GLU A 21 -7.77 -3.68 -21.56
C GLU A 21 -6.68 -3.50 -20.49
N ILE A 22 -5.71 -4.42 -20.45
CA ILE A 22 -4.56 -4.31 -19.54
C ILE A 22 -3.64 -3.16 -19.97
N ALA A 23 -3.43 -2.96 -21.28
CA ALA A 23 -2.69 -1.81 -21.79
C ALA A 23 -3.32 -0.48 -21.33
N GLY A 24 -4.66 -0.39 -21.29
CA GLY A 24 -5.36 0.76 -20.75
C GLY A 24 -5.09 1.00 -19.25
N ILE A 25 -4.96 -0.06 -18.47
CA ILE A 25 -4.55 0.04 -17.04
C ILE A 25 -3.11 0.56 -16.95
N TYR A 26 -2.20 0.07 -17.78
CA TYR A 26 -0.81 0.53 -17.81
C TYR A 26 -0.72 2.02 -18.17
N ASP A 27 -1.47 2.47 -19.17
CA ASP A 27 -1.52 3.87 -19.57
C ASP A 27 -2.05 4.78 -18.44
N ALA A 28 -3.07 4.31 -17.71
CA ALA A 28 -3.60 5.02 -16.54
C ALA A 28 -2.57 5.12 -15.40
N LEU A 29 -1.88 4.02 -15.10
CA LEU A 29 -0.83 3.96 -14.07
C LEU A 29 0.36 4.85 -14.45
N LEU A 30 0.80 4.79 -15.70
CA LEU A 30 1.88 5.63 -16.23
C LEU A 30 1.52 7.11 -16.10
N LYS A 31 0.29 7.49 -16.47
CA LYS A 31 -0.20 8.87 -16.33
C LYS A 31 -0.25 9.34 -14.88
N GLN A 32 -0.68 8.47 -13.96
CA GLN A 32 -0.88 8.82 -12.55
C GLN A 32 0.43 8.79 -11.76
N ARG A 33 1.32 7.83 -12.03
CA ARG A 33 2.50 7.53 -11.20
C ARG A 33 3.83 7.80 -11.90
N GLY A 34 3.82 8.08 -13.21
CA GLY A 34 5.02 8.20 -14.03
C GLY A 34 5.65 6.86 -14.42
N VAL A 35 5.12 5.74 -13.93
CA VAL A 35 5.65 4.40 -14.17
C VAL A 35 4.54 3.35 -14.03
N VAL A 36 4.68 2.23 -14.73
CA VAL A 36 3.84 1.05 -14.53
C VAL A 36 4.52 0.16 -13.47
N PRO A 37 3.92 -0.02 -12.28
CA PRO A 37 4.53 -0.85 -11.24
C PRO A 37 4.70 -2.30 -11.71
N ASN A 38 5.87 -2.89 -11.46
CA ASN A 38 6.20 -4.25 -11.88
C ASN A 38 5.20 -5.30 -11.36
N MET A 39 4.57 -5.06 -10.22
CA MET A 39 3.48 -5.90 -9.73
C MET A 39 2.35 -6.04 -10.76
N PHE A 40 1.96 -4.97 -11.45
CA PHE A 40 0.91 -5.04 -12.48
C PHE A 40 1.39 -5.77 -13.73
N LYS A 41 2.69 -5.68 -14.07
CA LYS A 41 3.27 -6.44 -15.18
C LYS A 41 3.26 -7.95 -14.94
N VAL A 42 3.37 -8.37 -13.66
CA VAL A 42 3.20 -9.78 -13.28
C VAL A 42 1.73 -10.17 -13.23
N LEU A 43 0.86 -9.33 -12.63
CA LEU A 43 -0.58 -9.60 -12.57
C LEU A 43 -1.23 -9.71 -13.96
N ALA A 44 -0.66 -9.07 -14.97
CA ALA A 44 -1.15 -9.10 -16.34
C ALA A 44 -1.23 -10.50 -16.96
N HIS A 45 -0.49 -11.49 -16.42
CA HIS A 45 -0.67 -12.91 -16.78
C HIS A 45 -2.08 -13.43 -16.47
N THR A 46 -2.80 -12.75 -15.57
CA THR A 46 -4.19 -13.08 -15.23
C THR A 46 -5.04 -11.82 -15.35
N PRO A 47 -5.51 -11.44 -16.55
CA PRO A 47 -6.16 -10.15 -16.80
C PRO A 47 -7.31 -9.85 -15.85
N VAL A 48 -8.19 -10.82 -15.59
CA VAL A 48 -9.33 -10.66 -14.68
C VAL A 48 -8.86 -10.25 -13.26
N LEU A 49 -7.79 -10.87 -12.76
CA LEU A 49 -7.22 -10.56 -11.46
C LEU A 49 -6.56 -9.17 -11.47
N ALA A 50 -5.81 -8.84 -12.52
CA ALA A 50 -5.16 -7.53 -12.67
C ALA A 50 -6.19 -6.39 -12.65
N ILE A 51 -7.30 -6.54 -13.40
CA ILE A 51 -8.40 -5.57 -13.45
C ILE A 51 -9.04 -5.41 -12.07
N GLY A 52 -9.38 -6.52 -11.42
CA GLY A 52 -9.98 -6.51 -10.09
C GLY A 52 -9.09 -5.83 -9.04
N MET A 53 -7.80 -6.16 -9.03
CA MET A 53 -6.82 -5.56 -8.11
C MET A 53 -6.57 -4.08 -8.41
N ALA A 54 -6.51 -3.68 -9.68
CA ALA A 54 -6.38 -2.26 -10.04
C ALA A 54 -7.58 -1.45 -9.57
N GLY A 55 -8.80 -1.96 -9.78
CA GLY A 55 -10.02 -1.34 -9.30
C GLY A 55 -10.07 -1.26 -7.76
N PHE A 56 -9.72 -2.33 -7.08
CA PHE A 56 -9.65 -2.38 -5.62
C PHE A 56 -8.67 -1.35 -5.06
N LEU A 57 -7.43 -1.33 -5.56
CA LEU A 57 -6.41 -0.37 -5.11
C LEU A 57 -6.78 1.08 -5.41
N LYS A 58 -7.40 1.33 -6.57
CA LYS A 58 -7.90 2.67 -6.91
C LYS A 58 -8.96 3.14 -5.90
N SER A 59 -9.90 2.29 -5.56
CA SER A 59 -10.97 2.59 -4.59
C SER A 59 -10.40 2.75 -3.18
N LEU A 60 -9.50 1.85 -2.78
CA LEU A 60 -8.94 1.83 -1.43
C LEU A 60 -8.04 3.04 -1.15
N LEU A 61 -7.15 3.38 -2.07
CA LEU A 61 -6.10 4.38 -1.86
C LEU A 61 -6.48 5.79 -2.35
N GLY A 62 -7.64 5.96 -2.99
CA GLY A 62 -8.17 7.28 -3.37
C GLY A 62 -8.58 8.11 -2.15
N ASP A 63 -8.77 9.42 -2.33
CA ASP A 63 -9.38 10.27 -1.29
C ASP A 63 -10.84 9.86 -1.09
N SER A 64 -11.24 9.67 0.17
CA SER A 64 -12.59 9.29 0.56
C SER A 64 -12.85 9.66 2.03
N ALA A 65 -13.26 8.75 2.91
CA ALA A 65 -13.44 9.04 4.33
C ALA A 65 -12.09 9.35 5.02
N LEU A 66 -11.00 8.75 4.55
CA LEU A 66 -9.64 9.10 4.94
C LEU A 66 -8.86 9.69 3.77
N PRO A 67 -7.94 10.64 4.02
CA PRO A 67 -7.08 11.20 2.97
C PRO A 67 -6.19 10.12 2.32
N GLY A 68 -6.05 10.16 1.01
CA GLY A 68 -5.25 9.19 0.26
C GLY A 68 -3.78 9.16 0.68
N TRP A 69 -3.18 10.33 0.99
CA TRP A 69 -1.81 10.39 1.48
C TRP A 69 -1.61 9.60 2.79
N TYR A 70 -2.59 9.66 3.69
CA TYR A 70 -2.52 8.96 4.97
C TYR A 70 -2.67 7.44 4.78
N LYS A 71 -3.57 7.01 3.89
CA LYS A 71 -3.72 5.59 3.52
C LYS A 71 -2.44 5.02 2.90
N GLU A 72 -1.73 5.81 2.10
CA GLU A 72 -0.41 5.40 1.59
C GLU A 72 0.64 5.28 2.70
N LEU A 73 0.60 6.13 3.74
CA LEU A 73 1.49 6.01 4.89
C LEU A 73 1.16 4.79 5.76
N LEU A 74 -0.12 4.45 5.93
CA LEU A 74 -0.53 3.20 6.57
C LEU A 74 -0.01 1.99 5.79
N ALA A 75 -0.16 2.01 4.46
CA ALA A 75 0.39 1.00 3.57
C ALA A 75 1.92 0.88 3.70
N THR A 76 2.61 2.03 3.76
CA THR A 76 4.06 2.08 4.00
C THR A 76 4.45 1.42 5.32
N ARG A 77 3.70 1.70 6.41
CA ARG A 77 3.97 1.13 7.74
C ARG A 77 3.81 -0.39 7.74
N VAL A 78 2.70 -0.91 7.23
CA VAL A 78 2.46 -2.36 7.15
C VAL A 78 3.52 -3.03 6.26
N SER A 79 3.85 -2.44 5.12
CA SER A 79 4.88 -2.96 4.21
C SER A 79 6.27 -3.01 4.85
N LEU A 80 6.59 -2.03 5.70
CA LEU A 80 7.84 -2.02 6.48
C LEU A 80 7.88 -3.19 7.47
N MET A 81 6.80 -3.44 8.19
CA MET A 81 6.71 -4.56 9.13
C MET A 81 6.81 -5.91 8.41
N GLN A 82 6.36 -5.99 7.16
CA GLN A 82 6.53 -7.16 6.28
C GLN A 82 7.91 -7.23 5.60
N GLN A 83 8.80 -6.26 5.86
CA GLN A 83 10.15 -6.19 5.30
C GLN A 83 10.18 -6.13 3.76
N SER A 84 9.11 -5.61 3.13
CA SER A 84 9.03 -5.47 1.68
C SER A 84 9.56 -4.10 1.23
N SER A 85 10.83 -4.06 0.81
CA SER A 85 11.47 -2.83 0.30
C SER A 85 10.74 -2.27 -0.93
N TYR A 86 10.24 -3.15 -1.80
CA TYR A 86 9.42 -2.78 -2.94
C TYR A 86 8.20 -1.95 -2.52
N ALA A 87 7.39 -2.50 -1.62
CA ALA A 87 6.14 -1.87 -1.22
C ALA A 87 6.40 -0.57 -0.42
N VAL A 88 7.41 -0.55 0.46
CA VAL A 88 7.82 0.66 1.18
C VAL A 88 8.20 1.78 0.21
N SER A 89 9.00 1.48 -0.82
CA SER A 89 9.40 2.46 -1.83
C SER A 89 8.18 2.99 -2.62
N ALA A 90 7.35 2.09 -3.14
CA ALA A 90 6.19 2.43 -3.95
C ALA A 90 5.18 3.30 -3.19
N HIS A 91 4.86 2.95 -1.95
CA HIS A 91 3.87 3.68 -1.15
C HIS A 91 4.42 4.99 -0.57
N SER A 92 5.72 5.06 -0.23
CA SER A 92 6.36 6.33 0.14
C SER A 92 6.34 7.33 -1.02
N LEU A 93 6.59 6.88 -2.25
CA LEU A 93 6.49 7.72 -3.44
C LEU A 93 5.04 8.20 -3.66
N SER A 94 4.08 7.29 -3.60
CA SER A 94 2.66 7.62 -3.76
C SER A 94 2.15 8.57 -2.67
N ALA A 95 2.58 8.40 -1.42
CA ALA A 95 2.23 9.30 -0.32
C ALA A 95 2.71 10.73 -0.61
N ARG A 96 3.98 10.88 -1.07
CA ARG A 96 4.55 12.17 -1.49
C ARG A 96 3.72 12.81 -2.61
N GLN A 97 3.40 12.06 -3.65
CA GLN A 97 2.60 12.53 -4.78
C GLN A 97 1.19 13.00 -4.36
N LYS A 98 0.65 12.43 -3.28
CA LYS A 98 -0.65 12.80 -2.69
C LYS A 98 -0.57 13.88 -1.61
N GLY A 99 0.61 14.42 -1.35
CA GLY A 99 0.80 15.57 -0.46
C GLY A 99 1.36 15.27 0.94
N ALA A 100 1.78 14.03 1.23
CA ALA A 100 2.53 13.75 2.45
C ALA A 100 3.90 14.45 2.41
N THR A 101 4.29 15.05 3.52
CA THR A 101 5.60 15.67 3.67
C THR A 101 6.70 14.62 3.90
N GLU A 102 7.96 14.97 3.59
CA GLU A 102 9.10 14.08 3.86
C GLU A 102 9.24 13.73 5.34
N VAL A 103 8.88 14.68 6.23
CA VAL A 103 8.91 14.45 7.68
C VAL A 103 7.86 13.40 8.08
N GLN A 104 6.64 13.48 7.51
CA GLN A 104 5.60 12.47 7.73
C GLN A 104 6.02 11.10 7.18
N ILE A 105 6.57 11.04 5.96
CA ILE A 105 7.02 9.78 5.34
C ILE A 105 8.13 9.14 6.19
N THR A 106 9.07 9.94 6.67
CA THR A 106 10.15 9.46 7.53
C THR A 106 9.63 8.95 8.87
N ALA A 107 8.73 9.70 9.51
CA ALA A 107 8.12 9.32 10.77
C ALA A 107 7.27 8.03 10.64
N ALA A 108 6.49 7.87 9.57
CA ALA A 108 5.71 6.65 9.33
C ALA A 108 6.59 5.40 9.16
N LYS A 109 7.81 5.55 8.63
CA LYS A 109 8.81 4.46 8.54
C LYS A 109 9.59 4.23 9.83
N GLY A 110 9.66 5.23 10.70
CA GLY A 110 10.39 5.18 11.96
C GLY A 110 9.49 5.32 13.17
N ASP A 111 9.68 6.41 13.91
CA ASP A 111 8.90 6.77 15.09
C ASP A 111 7.75 7.72 14.71
N PHE A 112 6.59 7.15 14.41
CA PHE A 112 5.39 7.94 14.13
C PHE A 112 4.81 8.60 15.39
N GLU A 113 5.09 8.07 16.57
CA GLU A 113 4.58 8.64 17.84
C GLU A 113 5.15 10.03 18.10
N SER A 114 6.42 10.25 17.79
CA SER A 114 7.06 11.58 17.86
C SER A 114 6.87 12.39 16.57
N GLY A 115 6.24 11.80 15.54
CA GLY A 115 6.06 12.42 14.23
C GLY A 115 4.96 13.49 14.21
N PRO A 116 4.87 14.26 13.10
CA PRO A 116 3.90 15.35 12.95
C PRO A 116 2.52 14.80 12.54
N PHE A 117 1.96 13.96 13.40
CA PHE A 117 0.65 13.35 13.24
C PHE A 117 -0.28 13.75 14.37
N SER A 118 -1.56 13.91 14.08
CA SER A 118 -2.60 14.05 15.08
C SER A 118 -2.73 12.76 15.91
N GLU A 119 -3.30 12.84 17.10
CA GLU A 119 -3.54 11.64 17.93
C GLU A 119 -4.46 10.62 17.24
N ALA A 120 -5.40 11.08 16.43
CA ALA A 120 -6.20 10.18 15.58
C ALA A 120 -5.33 9.43 14.57
N GLU A 121 -4.45 10.11 13.82
CA GLU A 121 -3.55 9.47 12.84
C GLU A 121 -2.58 8.50 13.53
N LYS A 122 -2.04 8.85 14.70
CA LYS A 122 -1.21 7.93 15.49
C LYS A 122 -1.99 6.68 15.91
N LEU A 123 -3.24 6.86 16.35
CA LEU A 123 -4.11 5.73 16.69
C LEU A 123 -4.36 4.81 15.50
N GLY A 124 -4.47 5.36 14.29
CA GLY A 124 -4.57 4.56 13.07
C GLY A 124 -3.30 3.77 12.75
N PHE A 125 -2.10 4.32 12.95
CA PHE A 125 -0.86 3.56 12.84
C PHE A 125 -0.80 2.44 13.89
N ARG A 126 -1.18 2.71 15.14
CA ARG A 126 -1.29 1.68 16.19
C ARG A 126 -2.28 0.56 15.80
N CYS A 127 -3.40 0.93 15.15
CA CYS A 127 -4.36 -0.04 14.62
C CYS A 127 -3.72 -0.92 13.54
N ALA A 128 -3.01 -0.33 12.58
CA ALA A 128 -2.32 -1.07 11.53
C ALA A 128 -1.27 -2.03 12.11
N GLU A 129 -0.49 -1.61 13.10
CA GLU A 129 0.48 -2.47 13.78
C GLU A 129 -0.15 -3.62 14.57
N ARG A 130 -1.25 -3.36 15.29
CA ARG A 130 -2.00 -4.41 16.00
C ARG A 130 -2.56 -5.43 15.02
N LEU A 131 -3.19 -4.96 13.94
CA LEU A 131 -3.73 -5.85 12.90
C LEU A 131 -2.63 -6.72 12.28
N HIS A 132 -1.46 -6.15 12.02
CA HIS A 132 -0.31 -6.89 11.49
C HIS A 132 0.15 -8.00 12.44
N ARG A 133 0.29 -7.72 13.74
CA ARG A 133 0.68 -8.72 14.73
C ARG A 133 -0.40 -9.78 14.91
N SER A 134 -1.62 -9.35 15.18
CA SER A 134 -2.80 -10.22 15.28
C SER A 134 -4.08 -9.39 15.23
N PRO A 135 -5.06 -9.70 14.36
CA PRO A 135 -6.36 -9.03 14.36
C PRO A 135 -7.06 -9.06 15.73
N LYS A 136 -6.75 -10.05 16.58
CA LYS A 136 -7.30 -10.18 17.94
C LYS A 136 -6.77 -9.13 18.92
N GLU A 137 -5.70 -8.43 18.58
CA GLU A 137 -5.20 -7.29 19.38
C GLU A 137 -6.04 -6.03 19.22
N ILE A 138 -6.98 -6.01 18.26
CA ILE A 138 -8.03 -5.01 18.15
C ILE A 138 -9.21 -5.49 19.02
N ASP A 139 -8.99 -5.45 20.33
CA ASP A 139 -9.99 -5.80 21.33
C ASP A 139 -11.05 -4.70 21.51
N GLU A 140 -12.09 -4.97 22.30
CA GLU A 140 -13.18 -4.02 22.56
C GLU A 140 -12.69 -2.68 23.15
N GLY A 141 -11.66 -2.71 23.99
CA GLY A 141 -11.08 -1.50 24.60
C GLY A 141 -10.38 -0.63 23.55
N PHE A 142 -9.60 -1.25 22.66
CA PHE A 142 -8.95 -0.54 21.57
C PHE A 142 -9.96 -0.09 20.50
N PHE A 143 -10.94 -0.92 20.18
CA PHE A 143 -11.99 -0.56 19.24
C PHE A 143 -12.82 0.63 19.73
N SER A 144 -13.10 0.71 21.03
CA SER A 144 -13.77 1.88 21.64
C SER A 144 -12.96 3.17 21.47
N GLN A 145 -11.62 3.10 21.54
CA GLN A 145 -10.76 4.26 21.25
C GLN A 145 -10.88 4.70 19.78
N LEU A 146 -10.92 3.75 18.82
CA LEU A 146 -11.16 4.07 17.42
C LEU A 146 -12.49 4.78 17.22
N LYS A 147 -13.57 4.25 17.82
CA LYS A 147 -14.92 4.85 17.75
C LYS A 147 -15.00 6.25 18.34
N ALA A 148 -14.14 6.59 19.29
CA ALA A 148 -14.12 7.92 19.90
C ALA A 148 -13.57 9.02 18.97
N VAL A 149 -12.76 8.63 17.93
CA VAL A 149 -12.06 9.60 17.07
C VAL A 149 -12.36 9.42 15.58
N TYR A 150 -12.88 8.26 15.17
CA TYR A 150 -13.18 7.92 13.79
C TYR A 150 -14.66 7.59 13.60
N SER A 151 -15.23 8.03 12.47
CA SER A 151 -16.54 7.55 12.01
C SER A 151 -16.45 6.10 11.48
N ASP A 152 -17.59 5.42 11.37
CA ASP A 152 -17.63 4.05 10.87
C ASP A 152 -16.99 3.90 9.47
N PRO A 153 -17.26 4.78 8.48
CA PRO A 153 -16.56 4.73 7.20
C PRO A 153 -15.04 4.85 7.33
N GLN A 154 -14.54 5.74 8.21
CA GLN A 154 -13.10 5.89 8.44
C GLN A 154 -12.47 4.64 9.06
N ILE A 155 -13.16 4.00 10.03
CA ILE A 155 -12.68 2.75 10.63
C ILE A 155 -12.63 1.65 9.58
N VAL A 156 -13.65 1.52 8.73
CA VAL A 156 -13.67 0.53 7.66
C VAL A 156 -12.51 0.74 6.68
N GLU A 157 -12.27 1.98 6.24
CA GLU A 157 -11.14 2.28 5.34
C GLU A 157 -9.78 2.05 6.01
N LEU A 158 -9.64 2.43 7.28
CA LEU A 158 -8.43 2.23 8.06
C LEU A 158 -8.06 0.73 8.12
N VAL A 159 -9.01 -0.08 8.58
CA VAL A 159 -8.82 -1.53 8.73
C VAL A 159 -8.64 -2.21 7.37
N ALA A 160 -9.45 -1.84 6.36
CA ALA A 160 -9.32 -2.39 5.01
C ALA A 160 -7.96 -2.04 4.38
N THR A 161 -7.46 -0.81 4.59
CA THR A 161 -6.12 -0.41 4.11
C THR A 161 -5.04 -1.25 4.78
N ALA A 162 -5.02 -1.34 6.10
CA ALA A 162 -4.03 -2.14 6.81
C ALA A 162 -4.08 -3.62 6.40
N ALA A 163 -5.27 -4.21 6.30
CA ALA A 163 -5.45 -5.61 5.89
C ALA A 163 -5.02 -5.88 4.43
N ALA A 164 -5.30 -4.97 3.51
CA ALA A 164 -4.90 -5.13 2.11
C ALA A 164 -3.38 -5.22 1.96
N PHE A 165 -2.63 -4.45 2.76
CA PHE A 165 -1.17 -4.46 2.72
C PHE A 165 -0.53 -5.61 3.50
N GLU A 166 -1.32 -6.50 4.08
CA GLU A 166 -0.89 -7.85 4.43
C GLU A 166 -0.82 -8.79 3.20
N LEU A 167 -1.62 -8.53 2.17
CA LEU A 167 -1.67 -9.35 0.95
C LEU A 167 -0.55 -9.03 -0.03
N PHE A 168 -0.43 -7.74 -0.42
CA PHE A 168 0.40 -7.34 -1.56
C PHE A 168 1.91 -7.59 -1.35
N PRO A 169 2.53 -7.24 -0.20
CA PRO A 169 3.93 -7.57 0.03
C PRO A 169 4.22 -9.06 -0.05
N ARG A 170 3.33 -9.92 0.45
CA ARG A 170 3.49 -11.38 0.37
C ARG A 170 3.49 -11.88 -1.07
N LEU A 171 2.62 -11.32 -1.92
CA LEU A 171 2.60 -11.64 -3.36
C LEU A 171 3.93 -11.22 -4.02
N ILE A 172 4.38 -10.00 -3.74
CA ILE A 172 5.61 -9.43 -4.30
C ILE A 172 6.82 -10.27 -3.92
N GLU A 173 6.98 -10.57 -2.64
CA GLU A 173 8.11 -11.35 -2.14
C GLU A 173 8.06 -12.81 -2.62
N ALA A 174 6.87 -13.44 -2.61
CA ALA A 174 6.72 -14.83 -3.09
C ALA A 174 7.08 -14.98 -4.57
N LEU A 175 6.79 -13.98 -5.40
CA LEU A 175 7.08 -13.99 -6.84
C LEU A 175 8.43 -13.31 -7.18
N GLN A 176 9.15 -12.81 -6.18
CA GLN A 176 10.42 -12.07 -6.33
C GLN A 176 10.29 -10.93 -7.35
N ILE A 177 9.21 -10.16 -7.24
CA ILE A 177 8.96 -9.03 -8.14
C ILE A 177 9.98 -7.92 -7.84
N PRO A 178 10.82 -7.51 -8.80
CA PRO A 178 11.83 -6.49 -8.56
C PRO A 178 11.19 -5.12 -8.34
N THR A 179 11.86 -4.28 -7.56
CA THR A 179 11.46 -2.88 -7.37
C THR A 179 11.29 -2.19 -8.71
N THR A 180 10.23 -1.41 -8.85
CA THR A 180 10.01 -0.57 -10.04
C THR A 180 11.00 0.59 -10.01
N PRO A 181 11.74 0.85 -11.12
CA PRO A 181 12.71 1.93 -11.20
C PRO A 181 12.11 3.32 -10.99
#